data_cfc48611992681fa793738b182bda8dd
#
_entry.id   cfc48611992681fa793738b182bda8dd
#
_cell.length_a   1.000
_cell.length_b   1.000
_cell.length_c   1.000
_cell.angle_alpha   90.00
_cell.angle_beta   90.00
_cell.angle_gamma   90.00
#
_symmetry.space_group_name_H-M   'P 1'
#
loop_
_entity.id
_entity.type
_entity.pdbx_description
1 polymer ?
#
loop_
_entity_poly.entity_id
_entity_poly.type
_entity_poly.pdbx_seq_one_letter_code
_entity_poly.pdbx_strand_id
1 'polypeptide(L)'
;MLSNEQYQHFQTFGFVILRQFFTSDEVKTLREEFEKGLNLIYKDRPFDGSEPHWASQLGPATPFYASLPEDERFWSITAQLYGEDAFVVNTDANRYIGDTPWHFDHFIDPAEDCYGVKFVFYLDPVGPDSGSLRLVPGSHKLPLHDDLRENMPLMDLSVEDVPSYASTCEPVDVLAFDMRCWHASRGGVEGRRMSTCCYYKNPETPEEEQGARKRVALNRRTTDQYDHSEAPLFHPHWVANPQGSSLRQGWIQRLEELGFLQSAE
;
A
#
# COMPACT_ATOMS: atom_id res chain seq x y z
N MET A 1 6.32 -4.20 16.74
CA MET A 1 4.91 -4.28 17.24
C MET A 1 4.43 -2.91 17.71
N LEU A 2 3.13 -2.65 17.59
CA LEU A 2 2.47 -1.46 18.13
C LEU A 2 2.42 -1.54 19.68
N SER A 3 2.50 -0.40 20.36
CA SER A 3 2.10 -0.32 21.77
C SER A 3 0.59 -0.59 21.91
N ASN A 4 0.12 -0.85 23.13
CA ASN A 4 -1.31 -1.05 23.36
C ASN A 4 -2.15 0.16 22.92
N GLU A 5 -1.65 1.38 23.17
CA GLU A 5 -2.32 2.63 22.79
C GLU A 5 -2.35 2.78 21.26
N GLN A 6 -1.25 2.50 20.57
CA GLN A 6 -1.19 2.51 19.10
C GLN A 6 -2.10 1.46 18.48
N TYR A 7 -2.14 0.25 19.06
CA TYR A 7 -3.05 -0.81 18.62
C TYR A 7 -4.52 -0.39 18.78
N GLN A 8 -4.91 0.14 19.94
CA GLN A 8 -6.27 0.63 20.17
C GLN A 8 -6.60 1.83 19.26
N HIS A 9 -5.64 2.70 18.98
CA HIS A 9 -5.80 3.80 18.02
C HIS A 9 -6.08 3.25 16.62
N PHE A 10 -5.28 2.30 16.14
CA PHE A 10 -5.49 1.66 14.84
C PHE A 10 -6.84 0.96 14.78
N GLN A 11 -7.18 0.16 15.80
CA GLN A 11 -8.47 -0.51 15.88
C GLN A 11 -9.65 0.45 15.88
N THR A 12 -9.51 1.64 16.46
CA THR A 12 -10.58 2.64 16.55
C THR A 12 -10.72 3.46 15.27
N PHE A 13 -9.62 3.98 14.76
CA PHE A 13 -9.59 4.96 13.67
C PHE A 13 -9.18 4.38 12.32
N GLY A 14 -8.61 3.18 12.29
CA GLY A 14 -8.17 2.50 11.07
C GLY A 14 -6.79 2.90 10.58
N PHE A 15 -6.04 3.71 11.32
CA PHE A 15 -4.68 4.10 10.95
C PHE A 15 -3.82 4.48 12.17
N VAL A 16 -2.51 4.53 11.99
CA VAL A 16 -1.54 5.06 12.97
C VAL A 16 -0.32 5.60 12.23
N ILE A 17 0.26 6.69 12.73
CA ILE A 17 1.53 7.21 12.24
C ILE A 17 2.66 6.72 13.15
N LEU A 18 3.59 6.01 12.55
CA LEU A 18 4.78 5.46 13.19
C LEU A 18 5.92 6.46 13.01
N ARG A 19 6.20 7.25 14.04
CA ARG A 19 7.21 8.30 13.99
C ARG A 19 8.62 7.72 14.08
N GLN A 20 9.56 8.30 13.32
CA GLN A 20 10.96 7.89 13.32
C GLN A 20 11.15 6.38 13.05
N PHE A 21 10.36 5.85 12.13
CA PHE A 21 10.37 4.45 11.75
C PHE A 21 11.65 4.07 11.00
N PHE A 22 12.09 4.93 10.09
CA PHE A 22 13.34 4.79 9.37
C PHE A 22 14.44 5.68 9.96
N THR A 23 15.68 5.25 9.83
CA THR A 23 16.85 6.10 10.02
C THR A 23 17.09 6.99 8.80
N SER A 24 17.87 8.05 8.97
CA SER A 24 18.25 8.94 7.86
C SER A 24 19.05 8.20 6.77
N ASP A 25 19.86 7.20 7.14
CA ASP A 25 20.61 6.40 6.16
C ASP A 25 19.71 5.46 5.37
N GLU A 26 18.69 4.87 6.01
CA GLU A 26 17.67 4.09 5.30
C GLU A 26 16.88 4.96 4.33
N VAL A 27 16.47 6.16 4.74
CA VAL A 27 15.78 7.12 3.83
C VAL A 27 16.66 7.48 2.64
N LYS A 28 17.95 7.64 2.84
CA LYS A 28 18.90 7.88 1.73
C LYS A 28 18.92 6.71 0.76
N THR A 29 19.02 5.48 1.29
CA THR A 29 18.99 4.26 0.47
C THR A 29 17.65 4.13 -0.27
N LEU A 30 16.53 4.38 0.41
CA LEU A 30 15.20 4.37 -0.22
C LEU A 30 15.11 5.36 -1.39
N ARG A 31 15.64 6.58 -1.24
CA ARG A 31 15.68 7.57 -2.32
C ARG A 31 16.51 7.10 -3.52
N GLU A 32 17.69 6.56 -3.26
CA GLU A 32 18.58 6.05 -4.30
C GLU A 32 17.94 4.88 -5.08
N GLU A 33 17.34 3.93 -4.36
CA GLU A 33 16.68 2.78 -4.97
C GLU A 33 15.35 3.15 -5.65
N PHE A 34 14.59 4.11 -5.11
CA PHE A 34 13.39 4.66 -5.74
C PHE A 34 13.69 5.18 -7.15
N GLU A 35 14.67 6.07 -7.26
CA GLU A 35 15.08 6.63 -8.54
C GLU A 35 15.63 5.55 -9.49
N LYS A 36 16.49 4.65 -8.97
CA LYS A 36 17.06 3.57 -9.75
C LYS A 36 16.01 2.61 -10.29
N GLY A 37 15.06 2.20 -9.43
CA GLY A 37 14.01 1.25 -9.78
C GLY A 37 13.07 1.80 -10.85
N LEU A 38 12.53 3.00 -10.65
CA LEU A 38 11.66 3.64 -11.63
C LEU A 38 12.39 3.94 -12.94
N ASN A 39 13.60 4.50 -12.88
CA ASN A 39 14.37 4.81 -14.11
C ASN A 39 14.76 3.54 -14.90
N LEU A 40 14.93 2.40 -14.25
CA LEU A 40 15.18 1.13 -14.94
C LEU A 40 13.94 0.65 -15.70
N ILE A 41 12.76 0.75 -15.06
CA ILE A 41 11.50 0.27 -15.61
C ILE A 41 10.99 1.23 -16.69
N TYR A 42 11.06 2.53 -16.44
CA TYR A 42 10.61 3.58 -17.38
C TYR A 42 11.74 4.17 -18.23
N LYS A 43 12.79 3.39 -18.52
CA LYS A 43 13.98 3.86 -19.27
C LYS A 43 13.67 4.55 -20.59
N ASP A 44 12.63 4.09 -21.29
CA ASP A 44 12.20 4.60 -22.59
C ASP A 44 11.10 5.68 -22.48
N ARG A 45 10.65 5.96 -21.25
CA ARG A 45 9.63 6.97 -20.91
C ARG A 45 10.03 7.68 -19.61
N PRO A 46 11.08 8.51 -19.62
CA PRO A 46 11.50 9.25 -18.42
C PRO A 46 10.37 10.13 -17.91
N PHE A 47 10.32 10.31 -16.59
CA PHE A 47 9.28 11.13 -15.96
C PHE A 47 9.39 12.60 -16.42
N ASP A 48 8.32 13.08 -17.01
CA ASP A 48 8.18 14.45 -17.54
C ASP A 48 6.98 15.22 -16.93
N GLY A 49 6.28 14.60 -15.96
CA GLY A 49 5.11 15.18 -15.33
C GLY A 49 3.79 14.95 -16.07
N SER A 50 3.78 14.27 -17.20
CA SER A 50 2.56 14.03 -17.98
C SER A 50 1.76 12.81 -17.48
N GLU A 51 2.45 11.81 -16.93
CA GLU A 51 1.84 10.60 -16.37
C GLU A 51 2.53 10.16 -15.07
N PRO A 52 1.78 9.55 -14.11
CA PRO A 52 2.39 8.99 -12.93
C PRO A 52 3.25 7.78 -13.27
N HIS A 53 4.37 7.60 -12.53
CA HIS A 53 5.15 6.36 -12.59
C HIS A 53 4.88 5.53 -11.36
N TRP A 54 4.46 4.30 -11.57
CA TRP A 54 4.27 3.31 -10.52
C TRP A 54 4.96 2.00 -10.91
N ALA A 55 5.67 1.39 -9.99
CA ALA A 55 6.23 0.06 -10.22
C ALA A 55 6.52 -0.68 -8.92
N SER A 56 6.32 -1.99 -8.92
CA SER A 56 6.78 -2.88 -7.87
C SER A 56 8.32 -2.82 -7.75
N GLN A 57 8.82 -2.81 -6.52
CA GLN A 57 10.24 -2.75 -6.19
C GLN A 57 10.78 -4.07 -5.63
N LEU A 58 10.06 -5.17 -5.82
CA LEU A 58 10.49 -6.52 -5.39
C LEU A 58 11.55 -7.13 -6.32
N GLY A 59 12.47 -6.32 -6.84
CA GLY A 59 13.48 -6.75 -7.82
C GLY A 59 14.91 -6.68 -7.28
N PRO A 60 15.86 -7.35 -7.96
CA PRO A 60 17.27 -7.35 -7.54
C PRO A 60 17.96 -5.99 -7.73
N ALA A 61 17.36 -5.07 -8.49
CA ALA A 61 17.88 -3.72 -8.66
C ALA A 61 17.67 -2.83 -7.44
N THR A 62 16.68 -3.16 -6.60
CA THR A 62 16.24 -2.42 -5.42
C THR A 62 16.21 -3.35 -4.20
N PRO A 63 17.37 -3.86 -3.75
CA PRO A 63 17.44 -4.91 -2.73
C PRO A 63 16.91 -4.46 -1.37
N PHE A 64 17.03 -3.19 -1.00
CA PHE A 64 16.50 -2.67 0.25
C PHE A 64 14.97 -2.66 0.22
N TYR A 65 14.35 -2.14 -0.86
CA TYR A 65 12.89 -2.26 -1.05
C TYR A 65 12.42 -3.72 -1.05
N ALA A 66 13.13 -4.60 -1.73
CA ALA A 66 12.77 -6.01 -1.81
C ALA A 66 12.89 -6.74 -0.46
N SER A 67 13.63 -6.17 0.51
CA SER A 67 13.76 -6.70 1.87
C SER A 67 12.73 -6.13 2.85
N LEU A 68 12.09 -5.01 2.56
CA LEU A 68 11.14 -4.35 3.47
C LEU A 68 10.02 -5.28 3.96
N PRO A 69 9.43 -6.16 3.12
CA PRO A 69 8.39 -7.07 3.61
C PRO A 69 8.85 -7.99 4.75
N GLU A 70 10.12 -8.32 4.81
CA GLU A 70 10.68 -9.18 5.86
C GLU A 70 11.28 -8.39 7.03
N ASP A 71 11.27 -7.05 6.97
CA ASP A 71 11.71 -6.20 8.06
C ASP A 71 10.76 -6.40 9.26
N GLU A 72 11.35 -6.78 10.40
CA GLU A 72 10.61 -7.09 11.63
C GLU A 72 9.69 -5.93 12.07
N ARG A 73 10.04 -4.70 11.73
CA ARG A 73 9.23 -3.51 12.05
C ARG A 73 7.89 -3.52 11.33
N PHE A 74 7.86 -3.92 10.04
CA PHE A 74 6.62 -4.07 9.26
C PHE A 74 5.90 -5.35 9.63
N TRP A 75 6.65 -6.47 9.63
CA TRP A 75 6.07 -7.78 9.83
C TRP A 75 5.40 -7.94 11.21
N SER A 76 6.09 -7.53 12.30
CA SER A 76 5.52 -7.67 13.64
C SER A 76 4.23 -6.86 13.86
N ILE A 77 4.09 -5.71 13.18
CA ILE A 77 2.84 -4.94 13.20
C ILE A 77 1.76 -5.65 12.39
N THR A 78 2.10 -6.17 11.22
CA THR A 78 1.18 -6.93 10.37
C THR A 78 0.65 -8.15 11.10
N ALA A 79 1.53 -8.96 11.67
CA ALA A 79 1.17 -10.15 12.44
C ALA A 79 0.30 -9.83 13.66
N GLN A 80 0.58 -8.71 14.35
CA GLN A 80 -0.24 -8.25 15.47
C GLN A 80 -1.65 -7.84 15.05
N LEU A 81 -1.82 -7.25 13.86
CA LEU A 81 -3.10 -6.73 13.38
C LEU A 81 -3.95 -7.79 12.67
N TYR A 82 -3.32 -8.69 11.91
CA TYR A 82 -4.01 -9.56 10.94
C TYR A 82 -3.61 -11.03 11.02
N GLY A 83 -2.75 -11.42 11.97
CA GLY A 83 -2.31 -12.81 12.17
C GLY A 83 -0.93 -13.10 11.58
N GLU A 84 -0.28 -14.14 12.12
CA GLU A 84 1.07 -14.56 11.70
C GLU A 84 1.08 -15.26 10.32
N ASP A 85 -0.07 -15.52 9.76
CA ASP A 85 -0.29 -16.10 8.44
C ASP A 85 -0.67 -15.07 7.37
N ALA A 86 -0.70 -13.77 7.73
CA ALA A 86 -0.81 -12.68 6.77
C ALA A 86 0.30 -12.77 5.72
N PHE A 87 0.08 -12.25 4.53
CA PHE A 87 1.06 -12.36 3.44
C PHE A 87 1.25 -11.03 2.70
N VAL A 88 2.48 -10.81 2.23
CA VAL A 88 2.83 -9.62 1.45
C VAL A 88 2.22 -9.69 0.06
N VAL A 89 1.79 -8.54 -0.44
CA VAL A 89 1.25 -8.43 -1.80
C VAL A 89 1.95 -7.39 -2.65
N ASN A 90 2.63 -6.43 -2.03
CA ASN A 90 3.32 -5.39 -2.79
C ASN A 90 4.34 -4.64 -1.94
N THR A 91 5.41 -4.19 -2.60
CA THR A 91 6.27 -3.09 -2.18
C THR A 91 6.56 -2.28 -3.44
N ASP A 92 6.23 -1.00 -3.45
CA ASP A 92 6.27 -0.19 -4.66
C ASP A 92 6.94 1.17 -4.48
N ALA A 93 7.21 1.79 -5.63
CA ALA A 93 7.59 3.18 -5.76
C ALA A 93 6.58 3.91 -6.66
N ASN A 94 6.09 5.05 -6.18
CA ASN A 94 5.09 5.86 -6.87
C ASN A 94 5.58 7.29 -7.00
N ARG A 95 5.64 7.77 -8.23
CA ARG A 95 5.86 9.18 -8.53
C ARG A 95 4.53 9.77 -9.02
N TYR A 96 3.84 10.43 -8.11
CA TYR A 96 2.48 10.93 -8.33
C TYR A 96 2.43 12.25 -9.09
N ILE A 97 1.28 12.47 -9.75
CA ILE A 97 0.90 13.74 -10.34
C ILE A 97 -0.46 14.13 -9.75
N GLY A 98 -0.55 15.36 -9.25
CA GLY A 98 -1.80 15.94 -8.77
C GLY A 98 -2.39 15.26 -7.54
N ASP A 99 -3.71 15.37 -7.44
CA ASP A 99 -4.50 14.92 -6.31
C ASP A 99 -5.09 13.54 -6.55
N THR A 100 -5.44 12.86 -5.45
CA THR A 100 -6.17 11.60 -5.51
C THR A 100 -7.55 11.80 -4.91
N PRO A 101 -8.64 11.49 -5.64
CA PRO A 101 -10.00 11.65 -5.12
C PRO A 101 -10.28 10.69 -3.96
N TRP A 102 -11.39 10.94 -3.24
CA TRP A 102 -11.84 10.05 -2.18
C TRP A 102 -12.15 8.66 -2.72
N HIS A 103 -11.52 7.65 -2.11
CA HIS A 103 -11.72 6.23 -2.43
C HIS A 103 -11.33 5.36 -1.24
N PHE A 104 -11.57 4.07 -1.36
CA PHE A 104 -11.04 3.01 -0.50
C PHE A 104 -10.40 1.95 -1.39
N ASP A 105 -9.39 1.26 -0.87
CA ASP A 105 -8.68 0.23 -1.65
C ASP A 105 -9.44 -1.10 -1.67
N HIS A 106 -10.15 -1.43 -0.58
CA HIS A 106 -10.79 -2.72 -0.36
C HIS A 106 -12.18 -2.60 0.25
N PHE A 107 -13.11 -3.46 -0.18
CA PHE A 107 -14.45 -3.57 0.37
C PHE A 107 -14.44 -4.18 1.78
N ILE A 108 -15.51 -3.94 2.55
CA ILE A 108 -15.69 -4.57 3.86
C ILE A 108 -16.23 -5.99 3.73
N ASP A 109 -17.05 -6.27 2.71
CA ASP A 109 -17.62 -7.61 2.51
C ASP A 109 -16.52 -8.64 2.17
N PRO A 110 -16.28 -9.63 3.03
CA PRO A 110 -15.23 -10.62 2.83
C PRO A 110 -15.46 -11.52 1.62
N ALA A 111 -16.70 -11.63 1.11
CA ALA A 111 -17.01 -12.37 -0.10
C ALA A 111 -16.73 -11.58 -1.38
N GLU A 112 -16.57 -10.27 -1.28
CA GLU A 112 -16.29 -9.38 -2.42
C GLU A 112 -14.80 -9.03 -2.54
N ASP A 113 -14.07 -9.04 -1.41
CA ASP A 113 -12.67 -8.61 -1.39
C ASP A 113 -11.89 -9.22 -0.21
N CYS A 114 -10.56 -9.10 -0.23
CA CYS A 114 -9.71 -9.28 0.92
C CYS A 114 -9.21 -7.92 1.41
N TYR A 115 -8.64 -7.86 2.59
CA TYR A 115 -8.14 -6.62 3.16
C TYR A 115 -6.88 -6.88 4.00
N GLY A 116 -6.25 -5.80 4.40
CA GLY A 116 -5.06 -5.86 5.23
C GLY A 116 -4.55 -4.47 5.58
N VAL A 117 -3.26 -4.37 5.78
CA VAL A 117 -2.57 -3.11 6.11
C VAL A 117 -1.73 -2.62 4.94
N LYS A 118 -1.82 -1.32 4.68
CA LYS A 118 -0.90 -0.60 3.81
C LYS A 118 -0.02 0.31 4.67
N PHE A 119 1.29 0.11 4.58
CA PHE A 119 2.28 1.03 5.10
C PHE A 119 2.66 2.01 3.99
N VAL A 120 2.52 3.29 4.25
CA VAL A 120 2.86 4.37 3.32
C VAL A 120 4.00 5.18 3.90
N PHE A 121 4.99 5.46 3.09
CA PHE A 121 6.09 6.35 3.44
C PHE A 121 6.45 7.26 2.29
N TYR A 122 6.74 8.50 2.64
CA TYR A 122 7.09 9.54 1.69
C TYR A 122 8.59 9.78 1.71
N LEU A 123 9.17 10.04 0.55
CA LEU A 123 10.61 10.34 0.47
C LEU A 123 10.91 11.83 0.63
N ASP A 124 9.87 12.66 0.67
CA ASP A 124 9.92 14.09 0.91
C ASP A 124 8.90 14.46 2.00
N PRO A 125 9.10 15.54 2.77
CA PRO A 125 8.12 15.97 3.76
C PRO A 125 6.76 16.26 3.13
N VAL A 126 5.69 15.78 3.75
CA VAL A 126 4.31 16.05 3.31
C VAL A 126 3.44 16.55 4.44
N GLY A 127 2.50 17.41 4.09
CA GLY A 127 1.52 17.97 5.00
C GLY A 127 0.16 18.18 4.33
N PRO A 128 -0.79 18.84 5.00
CA PRO A 128 -2.17 18.97 4.54
C PRO A 128 -2.33 19.53 3.14
N ASP A 129 -1.42 20.42 2.71
CA ASP A 129 -1.49 21.13 1.43
C ASP A 129 -0.34 20.74 0.49
N SER A 130 0.36 19.64 0.78
CA SER A 130 1.48 19.14 -0.05
C SER A 130 1.35 17.65 -0.38
N GLY A 131 0.12 17.14 -0.44
CA GLY A 131 -0.19 15.82 -0.94
C GLY A 131 -0.10 14.69 0.09
N SER A 132 -0.14 14.98 1.40
CA SER A 132 -0.29 13.91 2.39
C SER A 132 -1.63 13.20 2.23
N LEU A 133 -1.69 11.92 2.56
CA LEU A 133 -2.95 11.21 2.64
C LEU A 133 -3.84 11.82 3.72
N ARG A 134 -5.11 11.98 3.38
CA ARG A 134 -6.21 12.29 4.29
C ARG A 134 -7.03 11.03 4.48
N LEU A 135 -7.36 10.70 5.72
CA LEU A 135 -8.17 9.55 6.06
C LEU A 135 -9.42 9.99 6.82
N VAL A 136 -10.56 9.37 6.52
CA VAL A 136 -11.76 9.52 7.35
C VAL A 136 -11.66 8.54 8.51
N PRO A 137 -11.46 9.03 9.76
CA PRO A 137 -11.25 8.15 10.92
C PRO A 137 -12.44 7.22 11.15
N GLY A 138 -12.17 5.92 11.35
CA GLY A 138 -13.19 4.92 11.61
C GLY A 138 -13.93 4.39 10.37
N SER A 139 -13.61 4.91 9.17
CA SER A 139 -14.29 4.53 7.93
C SER A 139 -13.97 3.11 7.43
N HIS A 140 -13.07 2.40 8.08
CA HIS A 140 -12.82 0.97 7.85
C HIS A 140 -13.87 0.06 8.50
N LYS A 141 -14.91 0.64 9.12
CA LYS A 141 -15.99 -0.06 9.82
C LYS A 141 -17.36 0.34 9.34
N LEU A 142 -18.30 -0.60 9.47
CA LEU A 142 -19.72 -0.33 9.30
C LEU A 142 -20.28 0.43 10.52
N PRO A 143 -21.32 1.29 10.37
CA PRO A 143 -21.97 1.60 9.08
C PRO A 143 -21.23 2.68 8.26
N LEU A 144 -20.27 3.39 8.86
CA LEU A 144 -19.67 4.60 8.26
C LEU A 144 -19.09 4.33 6.86
N HIS A 145 -18.49 3.16 6.63
CA HIS A 145 -17.93 2.82 5.31
C HIS A 145 -19.01 2.88 4.23
N ASP A 146 -20.15 2.22 4.47
CA ASP A 146 -21.25 2.15 3.51
C ASP A 146 -21.98 3.50 3.39
N ASP A 147 -22.17 4.22 4.48
CA ASP A 147 -22.73 5.57 4.46
C ASP A 147 -21.89 6.51 3.56
N LEU A 148 -20.56 6.43 3.65
CA LEU A 148 -19.68 7.21 2.78
C LEU A 148 -19.75 6.73 1.32
N ARG A 149 -19.76 5.41 1.08
CA ARG A 149 -19.87 4.83 -0.25
C ARG A 149 -21.13 5.27 -0.99
N GLU A 150 -22.24 5.30 -0.28
CA GLU A 150 -23.55 5.68 -0.85
C GLU A 150 -23.70 7.18 -1.04
N ASN A 151 -23.22 7.98 -0.08
CA ASN A 151 -23.56 9.40 -0.03
C ASN A 151 -22.44 10.33 -0.56
N MET A 152 -21.17 9.95 -0.46
CA MET A 152 -20.07 10.83 -0.87
C MET A 152 -20.14 11.26 -2.34
N PRO A 153 -20.50 10.38 -3.30
CA PRO A 153 -20.67 10.78 -4.70
C PRO A 153 -21.84 11.78 -4.91
N LEU A 154 -22.81 11.82 -3.99
CA LEU A 154 -23.97 12.71 -4.05
C LEU A 154 -23.72 14.09 -3.44
N MET A 155 -22.71 14.19 -2.57
CA MET A 155 -22.41 15.44 -1.85
C MET A 155 -21.62 16.43 -2.67
N ASP A 156 -20.90 15.97 -3.72
CA ASP A 156 -20.03 16.80 -4.57
C ASP A 156 -19.04 17.66 -3.75
N LEU A 157 -18.47 17.05 -2.70
CA LEU A 157 -17.56 17.72 -1.78
C LEU A 157 -16.13 17.73 -2.32
N SER A 158 -15.44 18.85 -2.15
CA SER A 158 -14.01 18.89 -2.36
C SER A 158 -13.28 18.07 -1.28
N VAL A 159 -12.03 17.67 -1.57
CA VAL A 159 -11.24 16.83 -0.64
C VAL A 159 -11.09 17.48 0.74
N GLU A 160 -10.98 18.80 0.80
CA GLU A 160 -10.83 19.56 2.03
C GLU A 160 -12.11 19.69 2.86
N ASP A 161 -13.28 19.59 2.23
CA ASP A 161 -14.58 19.78 2.92
C ASP A 161 -15.02 18.52 3.67
N VAL A 162 -14.45 17.35 3.34
CA VAL A 162 -14.73 16.11 4.06
C VAL A 162 -13.98 16.08 5.39
N PRO A 163 -14.68 15.91 6.54
CA PRO A 163 -14.04 15.76 7.84
C PRO A 163 -13.05 14.60 7.84
N SER A 164 -11.77 14.92 7.91
CA SER A 164 -10.69 13.93 7.73
C SER A 164 -9.43 14.36 8.47
N TYR A 165 -8.56 13.39 8.70
CA TYR A 165 -7.23 13.60 9.27
C TYR A 165 -6.17 13.62 8.15
N ALA A 166 -5.44 14.72 8.01
CA ALA A 166 -4.32 14.81 7.10
C ALA A 166 -3.04 14.27 7.77
N SER A 167 -2.45 13.24 7.20
CA SER A 167 -1.28 12.53 7.75
C SER A 167 0.01 13.28 7.42
N THR A 168 0.36 14.30 8.22
CA THR A 168 1.66 14.97 8.10
C THR A 168 2.79 13.99 8.43
N CYS A 169 3.71 13.77 7.51
CA CYS A 169 4.82 12.85 7.65
C CYS A 169 6.15 13.48 7.20
N GLU A 170 7.19 13.22 8.00
CA GLU A 170 8.58 13.39 7.58
C GLU A 170 9.04 12.11 6.85
N PRO A 171 10.13 12.16 6.05
CA PRO A 171 10.62 10.98 5.32
C PRO A 171 11.00 9.78 6.18
N VAL A 172 11.22 9.99 7.48
CA VAL A 172 11.52 8.94 8.47
C VAL A 172 10.25 8.30 9.07
N ASP A 173 9.08 8.84 8.79
CA ASP A 173 7.80 8.37 9.32
C ASP A 173 7.12 7.39 8.38
N VAL A 174 6.28 6.51 8.94
CA VAL A 174 5.44 5.59 8.20
C VAL A 174 4.00 5.72 8.67
N LEU A 175 3.08 5.88 7.75
CA LEU A 175 1.65 5.78 7.99
C LEU A 175 1.22 4.34 7.75
N ALA A 176 0.68 3.66 8.76
CA ALA A 176 0.00 2.37 8.61
C ALA A 176 -1.51 2.59 8.62
N PHE A 177 -2.23 2.05 7.64
CA PHE A 177 -3.69 2.14 7.62
C PHE A 177 -4.35 0.87 7.08
N ASP A 178 -5.56 0.60 7.57
CA ASP A 178 -6.44 -0.45 7.06
C ASP A 178 -6.94 -0.06 5.66
N MET A 179 -6.76 -0.93 4.69
CA MET A 179 -7.06 -0.65 3.28
C MET A 179 -8.53 -0.38 2.99
N ARG A 180 -9.43 -0.63 3.96
CA ARG A 180 -10.84 -0.29 3.89
C ARG A 180 -11.13 1.15 4.30
N CYS A 181 -10.14 1.88 4.85
CA CYS A 181 -10.31 3.29 5.17
C CYS A 181 -10.54 4.14 3.91
N TRP A 182 -11.53 5.02 3.97
CA TRP A 182 -11.68 6.08 2.99
C TRP A 182 -10.54 7.06 3.09
N HIS A 183 -9.89 7.30 1.95
CA HIS A 183 -8.74 8.20 1.89
C HIS A 183 -8.65 8.95 0.57
N ALA A 184 -7.93 10.07 0.60
CA ALA A 184 -7.68 10.95 -0.53
C ALA A 184 -6.34 11.66 -0.35
N SER A 185 -5.88 12.40 -1.35
CA SER A 185 -4.77 13.35 -1.19
C SER A 185 -5.06 14.63 -1.95
N ARG A 186 -4.50 15.76 -1.45
CA ARG A 186 -4.66 17.08 -2.05
C ARG A 186 -3.38 17.91 -1.96
N GLY A 187 -3.20 18.80 -2.95
CA GLY A 187 -2.09 19.75 -2.98
C GLY A 187 -0.74 19.10 -3.28
N GLY A 188 -0.76 17.88 -3.83
CA GLY A 188 0.46 17.19 -4.21
C GLY A 188 1.17 17.90 -5.36
N VAL A 189 2.47 18.19 -5.15
CA VAL A 189 3.32 18.67 -6.23
C VAL A 189 3.55 17.55 -7.25
N GLU A 190 3.83 17.97 -8.47
CA GLU A 190 4.24 17.07 -9.53
C GLU A 190 5.50 16.28 -9.13
N GLY A 191 5.48 14.98 -9.35
CA GLY A 191 6.59 14.11 -9.02
C GLY A 191 6.71 13.73 -7.53
N ARG A 192 5.67 13.95 -6.71
CA ARG A 192 5.64 13.51 -5.28
C ARG A 192 6.01 12.03 -5.16
N ARG A 193 7.03 11.74 -4.34
CA ARG A 193 7.57 10.40 -4.16
C ARG A 193 6.95 9.72 -2.95
N MET A 194 6.19 8.69 -3.21
CA MET A 194 5.56 7.86 -2.19
C MET A 194 5.88 6.39 -2.46
N SER A 195 6.03 5.62 -1.41
CA SER A 195 6.21 4.17 -1.50
C SER A 195 5.27 3.47 -0.54
N THR A 196 4.96 2.21 -0.85
CA THR A 196 4.13 1.38 0.01
C THR A 196 4.77 0.02 0.28
N CYS A 197 4.37 -0.58 1.41
CA CYS A 197 4.54 -2.00 1.69
C CYS A 197 3.18 -2.52 2.16
N CYS A 198 2.63 -3.52 1.48
CA CYS A 198 1.26 -3.95 1.66
C CYS A 198 1.18 -5.43 2.02
N TYR A 199 0.30 -5.74 2.98
CA TYR A 199 0.02 -7.12 3.39
C TYR A 199 -1.48 -7.34 3.45
N TYR A 200 -1.91 -8.55 3.09
CA TYR A 200 -3.29 -8.99 3.24
C TYR A 200 -3.43 -9.95 4.42
N LYS A 201 -4.58 -9.86 5.09
CA LYS A 201 -5.04 -10.93 6.00
C LYS A 201 -5.18 -12.22 5.21
N ASN A 202 -4.72 -13.32 5.78
CA ASN A 202 -4.94 -14.63 5.16
C ASN A 202 -6.43 -15.01 5.24
N PRO A 203 -7.06 -15.41 4.13
CA PRO A 203 -8.41 -15.95 4.15
C PRO A 203 -8.51 -17.21 5.03
N GLU A 204 -9.50 -17.22 5.93
CA GLU A 204 -9.78 -18.30 6.86
C GLU A 204 -11.06 -19.08 6.50
N THR A 205 -11.95 -18.45 5.70
CA THR A 205 -13.23 -19.05 5.30
C THR A 205 -13.34 -19.12 3.77
N PRO A 206 -14.25 -19.98 3.24
CA PRO A 206 -14.51 -20.03 1.81
C PRO A 206 -14.95 -18.68 1.20
N GLU A 207 -15.70 -17.90 1.97
CA GLU A 207 -16.15 -16.56 1.57
C GLU A 207 -14.96 -15.60 1.44
N GLU A 208 -14.05 -15.60 2.42
CA GLU A 208 -12.82 -14.80 2.37
C GLU A 208 -11.90 -15.25 1.22
N GLU A 209 -11.80 -16.56 0.95
CA GLU A 209 -11.05 -17.05 -0.22
C GLU A 209 -11.66 -16.58 -1.55
N GLN A 210 -12.99 -16.55 -1.62
CA GLN A 210 -13.68 -16.00 -2.79
C GLN A 210 -13.34 -14.53 -2.97
N GLY A 211 -13.36 -13.73 -1.91
CA GLY A 211 -12.96 -12.33 -1.92
C GLY A 211 -11.52 -12.13 -2.40
N ALA A 212 -10.58 -12.93 -1.86
CA ALA A 212 -9.18 -12.89 -2.28
C ALA A 212 -9.00 -13.19 -3.78
N ARG A 213 -9.72 -14.17 -4.32
CA ARG A 213 -9.69 -14.50 -5.75
C ARG A 213 -10.31 -13.40 -6.62
N LYS A 214 -11.38 -12.74 -6.15
CA LYS A 214 -11.93 -11.55 -6.81
C LYS A 214 -10.90 -10.41 -6.83
N ARG A 215 -10.17 -10.21 -5.73
CA ARG A 215 -9.09 -9.21 -5.66
C ARG A 215 -7.97 -9.51 -6.65
N VAL A 216 -7.56 -10.77 -6.83
CA VAL A 216 -6.60 -11.17 -7.86
C VAL A 216 -7.06 -10.71 -9.24
N ALA A 217 -8.33 -11.01 -9.58
CA ALA A 217 -8.88 -10.61 -10.88
C ALA A 217 -8.99 -9.07 -11.02
N LEU A 218 -9.30 -8.36 -9.92
CA LEU A 218 -9.35 -6.90 -9.91
C LEU A 218 -7.97 -6.29 -10.07
N ASN A 219 -6.97 -6.78 -9.33
CA ASN A 219 -5.59 -6.29 -9.42
C ASN A 219 -5.05 -6.41 -10.86
N ARG A 220 -5.35 -7.49 -11.56
CA ARG A 220 -4.97 -7.63 -12.98
C ARG A 220 -5.59 -6.56 -13.88
N ARG A 221 -6.82 -6.11 -13.57
CA ARG A 221 -7.50 -5.04 -14.35
C ARG A 221 -7.01 -3.65 -13.99
N THR A 222 -6.73 -3.41 -12.69
CA THR A 222 -6.27 -2.10 -12.22
C THR A 222 -4.80 -1.85 -12.56
N THR A 223 -3.98 -2.90 -12.65
CA THR A 223 -2.61 -2.78 -13.14
C THR A 223 -2.59 -2.13 -14.53
N ASP A 224 -3.52 -2.52 -15.41
CA ASP A 224 -3.64 -1.91 -16.75
C ASP A 224 -4.00 -0.42 -16.73
N GLN A 225 -4.54 0.11 -15.63
CA GLN A 225 -4.96 1.52 -15.51
C GLN A 225 -3.91 2.42 -14.85
N TYR A 226 -3.09 1.87 -13.94
CA TYR A 226 -2.13 2.63 -13.13
C TYR A 226 -0.70 2.25 -13.40
N ASP A 227 -0.45 1.01 -13.81
CA ASP A 227 0.88 0.52 -14.12
C ASP A 227 1.11 0.52 -15.63
N HIS A 228 1.74 1.58 -16.10
CA HIS A 228 2.19 1.67 -17.48
C HIS A 228 3.56 1.03 -17.70
N SER A 229 4.09 0.34 -16.68
CA SER A 229 5.46 -0.19 -16.69
C SER A 229 5.60 -1.55 -17.36
N GLU A 230 4.51 -2.32 -17.49
CA GLU A 230 4.54 -3.74 -17.88
C GLU A 230 5.40 -4.63 -16.95
N ALA A 231 5.86 -4.09 -15.81
CA ALA A 231 6.66 -4.84 -14.86
C ALA A 231 5.77 -5.77 -14.02
N PRO A 232 6.20 -6.99 -13.73
CA PRO A 232 5.41 -7.91 -12.91
C PRO A 232 5.32 -7.40 -11.47
N LEU A 233 4.13 -7.52 -10.86
CA LEU A 233 3.92 -7.18 -9.44
C LEU A 233 4.89 -7.93 -8.53
N PHE A 234 5.09 -9.22 -8.79
CA PHE A 234 6.09 -10.05 -8.12
C PHE A 234 7.22 -10.36 -9.09
N HIS A 235 8.38 -9.76 -8.86
CA HIS A 235 9.53 -9.98 -9.73
C HIS A 235 9.95 -11.45 -9.70
N PRO A 236 10.20 -12.12 -10.86
CA PRO A 236 10.55 -13.54 -10.90
C PRO A 236 11.76 -13.90 -10.04
N HIS A 237 12.76 -13.01 -9.96
CA HIS A 237 13.91 -13.19 -9.08
C HIS A 237 13.53 -13.27 -7.60
N TRP A 238 12.57 -12.43 -7.13
CA TRP A 238 12.11 -12.42 -5.74
C TRP A 238 11.39 -13.73 -5.40
N VAL A 239 10.54 -14.20 -6.32
CA VAL A 239 9.80 -15.48 -6.19
C VAL A 239 10.76 -16.67 -6.20
N ALA A 240 11.74 -16.71 -7.12
CA ALA A 240 12.66 -17.83 -7.25
C ALA A 240 13.77 -17.87 -6.19
N ASN A 241 13.99 -16.77 -5.46
CA ASN A 241 15.11 -16.65 -4.51
C ASN A 241 14.63 -16.21 -3.12
N PRO A 242 13.92 -17.08 -2.35
CA PRO A 242 13.44 -16.73 -1.00
C PRO A 242 14.59 -16.61 0.03
N GLN A 243 15.86 -16.80 -0.38
CA GLN A 243 17.08 -16.58 0.41
C GLN A 243 17.09 -17.29 1.79
N GLY A 244 16.46 -18.47 1.88
CA GLY A 244 16.35 -19.22 3.12
C GLY A 244 15.31 -18.68 4.11
N SER A 245 14.57 -17.64 3.77
CA SER A 245 13.48 -17.11 4.58
C SER A 245 12.28 -18.03 4.53
N SER A 246 11.96 -18.66 5.66
CA SER A 246 10.74 -19.47 5.80
C SER A 246 9.48 -18.60 5.67
N LEU A 247 9.54 -17.37 6.11
CA LEU A 247 8.46 -16.40 5.99
C LEU A 247 8.12 -16.14 4.52
N ARG A 248 9.12 -15.76 3.71
CA ARG A 248 8.91 -15.52 2.26
C ARG A 248 8.47 -16.78 1.54
N GLN A 249 9.00 -17.96 1.89
CA GLN A 249 8.55 -19.24 1.33
C GLN A 249 7.07 -19.46 1.57
N GLY A 250 6.60 -19.22 2.79
CA GLY A 250 5.18 -19.33 3.13
C GLY A 250 4.31 -18.35 2.34
N TRP A 251 4.75 -17.10 2.19
CA TRP A 251 4.04 -16.13 1.35
C TRP A 251 3.97 -16.55 -0.12
N ILE A 252 5.07 -16.98 -0.70
CA ILE A 252 5.10 -17.44 -2.11
C ILE A 252 4.12 -18.59 -2.32
N GLN A 253 4.17 -19.59 -1.44
CA GLN A 253 3.21 -20.70 -1.50
C GLN A 253 1.76 -20.22 -1.43
N ARG A 254 1.45 -19.31 -0.50
CA ARG A 254 0.09 -18.78 -0.34
C ARG A 254 -0.37 -17.95 -1.53
N LEU A 255 0.51 -17.14 -2.09
CA LEU A 255 0.26 -16.36 -3.30
C LEU A 255 -0.02 -17.27 -4.51
N GLU A 256 0.68 -18.40 -4.64
CA GLU A 256 0.41 -19.41 -5.68
C GLU A 256 -0.97 -20.06 -5.48
N GLU A 257 -1.28 -20.50 -4.26
CA GLU A 257 -2.57 -21.13 -3.92
C GLU A 257 -3.76 -20.22 -4.22
N LEU A 258 -3.64 -18.93 -3.93
CA LEU A 258 -4.67 -17.93 -4.18
C LEU A 258 -4.70 -17.42 -5.63
N GLY A 259 -3.67 -17.71 -6.44
CA GLY A 259 -3.60 -17.35 -7.84
C GLY A 259 -2.96 -15.99 -8.14
N PHE A 260 -2.30 -15.35 -7.15
CA PHE A 260 -1.63 -14.06 -7.35
C PHE A 260 -0.40 -14.16 -8.26
N LEU A 261 0.30 -15.32 -8.26
CA LEU A 261 1.52 -15.54 -9.05
C LEU A 261 1.28 -16.13 -10.45
N GLN A 262 0.03 -16.45 -10.79
CA GLN A 262 -0.27 -17.01 -12.10
C GLN A 262 -0.11 -15.93 -13.16
N SER A 263 0.68 -16.22 -14.19
CA SER A 263 0.77 -15.41 -15.39
C SER A 263 -0.62 -15.27 -16.02
N ALA A 264 -0.95 -14.09 -16.55
CA ALA A 264 -2.08 -13.97 -17.46
C ALA A 264 -1.82 -14.91 -18.65
N GLU A 265 -2.72 -15.89 -18.87
CA GLU A 265 -2.75 -16.67 -20.10
C GLU A 265 -3.16 -15.79 -21.28
#